data_77865b0663083ef83e5dbe94e5881ca6
#
_entry.id   77865b0663083ef83e5dbe94e5881ca6
#
_cell.length_a   1.000
_cell.length_b   1.000
_cell.length_c   1.000
_cell.angle_alpha   90.00
_cell.angle_beta   90.00
_cell.angle_gamma   90.00
#
_symmetry.space_group_name_H-M   'P 1'
#
loop_
_entity.id
_entity.type
_entity.pdbx_description
1 polymer ?
#
loop_
_entity_poly.entity_id
_entity_poly.type
_entity_poly.pdbx_seq_one_letter_code
_entity_poly.pdbx_strand_id
1 'polypeptide(L)'
;MPTIKIHYFSDDLPRLQKTGKGDWIDLYCAQTMQLHAGEFALISLGVSMQLPEGYEARTAPRSSTFKRWGILQANSVGVIDNSYCGTNDEWKLPVYATRDTVIEKGDRICQFRIYEVQPPIDFEECEALSDTDRGGFGSTGVR
;
A
#
# COMPACT_ATOMS: atom_id res chain seq x y z
N MET A 1 11.15 20.54 -4.43
CA MET A 1 10.18 19.49 -4.75
C MET A 1 10.79 18.12 -4.46
N PRO A 2 10.15 17.30 -3.61
CA PRO A 2 10.64 15.96 -3.37
C PRO A 2 10.65 15.12 -4.65
N THR A 3 11.65 14.29 -4.81
CA THR A 3 11.82 13.43 -5.97
C THR A 3 11.84 11.97 -5.55
N ILE A 4 11.05 11.14 -6.21
CA ILE A 4 11.10 9.69 -6.07
C ILE A 4 11.97 9.17 -7.20
N LYS A 5 13.03 8.43 -6.87
CA LYS A 5 13.79 7.69 -7.87
C LYS A 5 13.15 6.34 -8.07
N ILE A 6 12.92 5.94 -9.32
CA ILE A 6 12.18 4.73 -9.64
C ILE A 6 12.94 3.87 -10.62
N HIS A 7 12.94 2.56 -10.35
CA HIS A 7 13.45 1.54 -11.25
C HIS A 7 12.28 0.66 -11.69
N TYR A 8 12.18 0.44 -13.00
CA TYR A 8 11.18 -0.46 -13.59
C TYR A 8 11.83 -1.78 -13.94
N PHE A 9 11.20 -2.89 -13.56
CA PHE A 9 11.74 -4.22 -13.80
C PHE A 9 11.51 -4.69 -15.24
N SER A 10 10.66 -4.00 -15.99
CA SER A 10 10.32 -4.36 -17.36
C SER A 10 10.04 -3.11 -18.18
N ASP A 11 10.47 -3.12 -19.45
CA ASP A 11 10.25 -1.98 -20.36
C ASP A 11 8.81 -1.88 -20.84
N ASP A 12 8.05 -2.97 -20.78
CA ASP A 12 6.68 -3.00 -21.30
C ASP A 12 5.61 -2.70 -20.25
N LEU A 13 6.00 -2.42 -19.00
CA LEU A 13 5.06 -1.98 -17.97
C LEU A 13 4.79 -0.48 -18.13
N PRO A 14 3.52 -0.04 -18.02
CA PRO A 14 3.23 1.39 -18.07
C PRO A 14 3.99 2.17 -17.01
N ARG A 15 4.49 3.34 -17.38
CA ARG A 15 5.19 4.22 -16.43
C ARG A 15 4.18 4.89 -15.50
N LEU A 16 4.56 5.07 -14.24
CA LEU A 16 3.70 5.70 -13.25
C LEU A 16 3.44 7.16 -13.64
N GLN A 17 2.22 7.60 -13.44
CA GLN A 17 1.79 8.94 -13.83
C GLN A 17 1.00 9.60 -12.71
N LYS A 18 1.29 10.87 -12.49
CA LYS A 18 0.41 11.71 -11.69
C LYS A 18 -0.72 12.19 -12.59
N THR A 19 -1.95 12.03 -12.13
CA THR A 19 -3.11 12.56 -12.83
C THR A 19 -3.55 13.84 -12.13
N GLY A 20 -4.22 14.72 -12.85
CA GLY A 20 -4.77 15.94 -12.27
C GLY A 20 -6.03 15.71 -11.42
N LYS A 21 -6.45 14.47 -11.24
CA LYS A 21 -7.74 14.12 -10.64
C LYS A 21 -7.62 13.43 -9.28
N GLY A 22 -6.53 13.52 -8.62
CA GLY A 22 -6.37 12.88 -7.34
C GLY A 22 -4.94 12.92 -6.90
N ASP A 23 -4.76 12.61 -5.64
CA ASP A 23 -3.47 12.70 -4.98
C ASP A 23 -2.70 11.37 -5.02
N TRP A 24 -3.43 10.26 -5.06
CA TRP A 24 -2.84 8.92 -5.08
C TRP A 24 -2.41 8.53 -6.49
N ILE A 25 -1.37 7.72 -6.57
CA ILE A 25 -0.77 7.29 -7.83
C ILE A 25 -1.06 5.80 -8.01
N ASP A 26 -1.59 5.44 -9.17
CA ASP A 26 -1.92 4.05 -9.49
C ASP A 26 -0.65 3.22 -9.71
N LEU A 27 -0.70 1.98 -9.22
CA LEU A 27 0.32 0.96 -9.46
C LEU A 27 -0.29 -0.16 -10.30
N TYR A 28 0.53 -0.77 -11.12
CA TYR A 28 0.12 -1.75 -12.11
C TYR A 28 0.53 -3.16 -11.72
N CYS A 29 -0.32 -4.13 -12.04
CA CYS A 29 0.05 -5.53 -11.95
C CYS A 29 1.14 -5.81 -12.99
N ALA A 30 2.28 -6.34 -12.53
CA ALA A 30 3.42 -6.56 -13.41
C ALA A 30 3.36 -7.88 -14.17
N GLN A 31 2.54 -8.83 -13.71
CA GLN A 31 2.47 -10.17 -14.27
C GLN A 31 1.04 -10.70 -14.14
N THR A 32 0.49 -11.23 -15.23
CA THR A 32 -0.83 -11.84 -15.19
C THR A 32 -0.86 -12.96 -14.16
N MET A 33 -1.89 -12.96 -13.30
CA MET A 33 -2.08 -13.94 -12.25
C MET A 33 -3.49 -14.50 -12.28
N GLN A 34 -3.59 -15.81 -12.15
CA GLN A 34 -4.86 -16.50 -11.92
C GLN A 34 -4.90 -16.90 -10.45
N LEU A 35 -5.94 -16.46 -9.72
CA LEU A 35 -6.11 -16.77 -8.32
C LEU A 35 -7.41 -17.53 -8.11
N HIS A 36 -7.37 -18.48 -7.18
CA HIS A 36 -8.56 -19.22 -6.76
C HIS A 36 -9.09 -18.64 -5.44
N ALA A 37 -10.41 -18.78 -5.25
CA ALA A 37 -11.04 -18.34 -4.00
C ALA A 37 -10.30 -18.93 -2.79
N GLY A 38 -9.99 -18.07 -1.80
CA GLY A 38 -9.27 -18.46 -0.59
C GLY A 38 -7.75 -18.44 -0.71
N GLU A 39 -7.22 -18.11 -1.87
CA GLU A 39 -5.77 -18.08 -2.10
C GLU A 39 -5.16 -16.77 -1.67
N PHE A 40 -3.98 -16.84 -1.01
CA PHE A 40 -3.12 -15.70 -0.75
C PHE A 40 -2.05 -15.59 -1.82
N ALA A 41 -1.75 -14.38 -2.27
CA ALA A 41 -0.68 -14.17 -3.25
C ALA A 41 -0.01 -12.82 -3.03
N LEU A 42 1.25 -12.75 -3.45
CA LEU A 42 1.99 -11.49 -3.55
C LEU A 42 2.01 -11.09 -5.02
N ILE A 43 1.34 -9.99 -5.34
CA ILE A 43 1.29 -9.48 -6.71
C ILE A 43 2.47 -8.55 -6.93
N SER A 44 3.32 -8.89 -7.91
CA SER A 44 4.43 -8.03 -8.29
C SER A 44 3.92 -6.76 -8.94
N LEU A 45 4.46 -5.60 -8.52
CA LEU A 45 4.09 -4.30 -9.07
C LEU A 45 5.13 -3.77 -10.06
N GLY A 46 6.24 -4.50 -10.23
CA GLY A 46 7.22 -4.23 -11.27
C GLY A 46 8.07 -2.99 -11.07
N VAL A 47 8.09 -2.45 -9.87
CA VAL A 47 8.87 -1.24 -9.56
C VAL A 47 9.59 -1.39 -8.24
N SER A 48 10.71 -0.71 -8.11
CA SER A 48 11.35 -0.41 -6.83
C SER A 48 11.61 1.09 -6.79
N MET A 49 11.57 1.69 -5.62
CA MET A 49 11.66 3.14 -5.48
C MET A 49 12.56 3.53 -4.33
N GLN A 50 13.27 4.61 -4.53
CA GLN A 50 13.95 5.32 -3.44
C GLN A 50 13.15 6.57 -3.16
N LEU A 51 12.49 6.59 -2.01
CA LEU A 51 11.67 7.71 -1.58
C LEU A 51 12.57 8.87 -1.14
N PRO A 52 12.08 10.11 -1.20
CA PRO A 52 12.87 11.24 -0.68
C PRO A 52 13.10 11.06 0.82
N GLU A 53 14.21 11.62 1.29
CA GLU A 53 14.53 11.59 2.72
C GLU A 53 13.39 12.18 3.53
N GLY A 54 13.05 11.53 4.65
CA GLY A 54 11.97 11.97 5.51
C GLY A 54 10.57 11.52 5.08
N TYR A 55 10.46 10.63 4.09
CA TYR A 55 9.17 10.15 3.62
C TYR A 55 9.08 8.63 3.64
N GLU A 56 7.89 8.14 3.86
CA GLU A 56 7.51 6.74 3.67
C GLU A 56 6.38 6.68 2.65
N ALA A 57 6.06 5.49 2.14
CA ALA A 57 4.91 5.32 1.25
C ALA A 57 3.88 4.40 1.89
N ARG A 58 2.64 4.59 1.51
CA ARG A 58 1.55 3.68 1.87
C ARG A 58 0.80 3.27 0.62
N THR A 59 0.45 1.98 0.57
CA THR A 59 -0.33 1.41 -0.52
C THR A 59 -1.72 1.05 -0.03
N ALA A 60 -2.70 1.22 -0.90
CA ALA A 60 -4.09 0.91 -0.61
C ALA A 60 -4.77 0.39 -1.87
N PRO A 61 -5.88 -0.38 -1.74
CA PRO A 61 -6.67 -0.72 -2.91
C PRO A 61 -7.27 0.54 -3.52
N ARG A 62 -7.58 0.47 -4.81
CA ARG A 62 -8.43 1.47 -5.45
C ARG A 62 -9.89 1.18 -5.08
N SER A 63 -10.74 2.17 -5.24
CA SER A 63 -12.18 2.01 -4.95
C SER A 63 -12.83 0.88 -5.76
N SER A 64 -12.29 0.57 -6.93
CA SER A 64 -12.81 -0.48 -7.82
C SER A 64 -12.12 -1.84 -7.65
N THR A 65 -11.08 -1.95 -6.85
CA THR A 65 -10.26 -3.16 -6.76
C THR A 65 -11.07 -4.38 -6.35
N PHE A 66 -11.82 -4.29 -5.27
CA PHE A 66 -12.62 -5.41 -4.79
C PHE A 66 -13.74 -5.75 -5.77
N LYS A 67 -14.42 -4.75 -6.29
CA LYS A 67 -15.52 -4.96 -7.23
C LYS A 67 -15.06 -5.69 -8.49
N ARG A 68 -13.89 -5.31 -9.03
CA ARG A 68 -13.41 -5.89 -10.29
C ARG A 68 -12.82 -7.29 -10.11
N TRP A 69 -12.05 -7.51 -9.07
CA TRP A 69 -11.29 -8.75 -8.93
C TRP A 69 -11.63 -9.57 -7.70
N GLY A 70 -12.44 -9.05 -6.78
CA GLY A 70 -12.79 -9.76 -5.55
C GLY A 70 -11.60 -10.00 -4.64
N ILE A 71 -10.55 -9.20 -4.74
CA ILE A 71 -9.38 -9.32 -3.88
C ILE A 71 -9.41 -8.30 -2.76
N LEU A 72 -8.90 -8.70 -1.61
CA LEU A 72 -8.67 -7.83 -0.46
C LEU A 72 -7.16 -7.67 -0.28
N GLN A 73 -6.73 -6.48 0.06
CA GLN A 73 -5.33 -6.28 0.44
C GLN A 73 -5.12 -6.90 1.82
N ALA A 74 -4.27 -7.92 1.88
CA ALA A 74 -4.15 -8.77 3.07
C ALA A 74 -3.53 -8.05 4.27
N ASN A 75 -2.74 -7.00 4.02
CA ASN A 75 -2.15 -6.18 5.08
C ASN A 75 -2.92 -4.87 5.32
N SER A 76 -4.13 -4.73 4.81
CA SER A 76 -5.01 -3.57 4.93
C SER A 76 -4.41 -2.30 4.33
N VAL A 77 -3.34 -1.80 4.88
CA VAL A 77 -2.53 -0.70 4.35
C VAL A 77 -1.10 -1.20 4.25
N GLY A 78 -0.54 -1.13 3.05
CA GLY A 78 0.86 -1.46 2.87
C GLY A 78 1.73 -0.32 3.35
N VAL A 79 2.74 -0.62 4.13
CA VAL A 79 3.70 0.38 4.61
C VAL A 79 5.03 0.08 3.95
N ILE A 80 5.51 1.04 3.17
CA ILE A 80 6.83 0.96 2.54
C ILE A 80 7.75 1.91 3.28
N ASP A 81 8.62 1.33 4.10
CA ASP A 81 9.59 2.11 4.85
C ASP A 81 10.60 2.79 3.92
N ASN A 82 11.10 3.94 4.34
CA ASN A 82 12.12 4.66 3.55
C ASN A 82 13.35 3.78 3.27
N SER A 83 13.69 2.87 4.17
CA SER A 83 14.84 1.97 4.02
C SER A 83 14.64 0.86 2.97
N TYR A 84 13.40 0.64 2.53
CA TYR A 84 13.11 -0.35 1.47
C TYR A 84 13.34 0.31 0.10
N CYS A 85 14.61 0.57 -0.22
CA CYS A 85 14.98 1.43 -1.33
C CYS A 85 16.02 0.83 -2.28
N GLY A 86 16.28 -0.46 -2.19
CA GLY A 86 17.22 -1.13 -3.07
C GLY A 86 16.64 -1.37 -4.46
N THR A 87 17.50 -1.49 -5.45
CA THR A 87 17.07 -1.77 -6.84
C THR A 87 16.22 -3.03 -6.93
N ASN A 88 16.55 -4.05 -6.13
CA ASN A 88 15.82 -5.33 -6.13
C ASN A 88 14.74 -5.41 -5.05
N ASP A 89 14.48 -4.33 -4.34
CA ASP A 89 13.40 -4.25 -3.37
C ASP A 89 12.09 -3.93 -4.09
N GLU A 90 11.60 -4.93 -4.80
CA GLU A 90 10.37 -4.78 -5.59
C GLU A 90 9.15 -4.56 -4.70
N TRP A 91 8.32 -3.61 -5.07
CA TRP A 91 7.03 -3.39 -4.43
C TRP A 91 6.06 -4.48 -4.83
N LYS A 92 5.36 -5.04 -3.85
CA LYS A 92 4.39 -6.10 -4.06
C LYS A 92 3.12 -5.80 -3.29
N LEU A 93 2.01 -6.30 -3.82
CA LEU A 93 0.70 -6.19 -3.17
C LEU A 93 0.30 -7.55 -2.62
N PRO A 94 0.24 -7.73 -1.30
CA PRO A 94 -0.28 -8.96 -0.72
C PRO A 94 -1.82 -8.94 -0.80
N VAL A 95 -2.40 -10.00 -1.36
CA VAL A 95 -3.85 -10.08 -1.55
C VAL A 95 -4.41 -11.42 -1.08
N TYR A 96 -5.67 -11.37 -0.69
CA TYR A 96 -6.50 -12.54 -0.45
C TYR A 96 -7.64 -12.53 -1.45
N ALA A 97 -7.79 -13.62 -2.20
CA ALA A 97 -8.83 -13.74 -3.22
C ALA A 97 -10.11 -14.28 -2.59
N THR A 98 -11.21 -13.55 -2.71
CA THR A 98 -12.52 -13.98 -2.19
C THR A 98 -13.29 -14.80 -3.20
N ARG A 99 -12.83 -14.84 -4.45
CA ARG A 99 -13.42 -15.64 -5.55
C ARG A 99 -12.33 -15.93 -6.56
N ASP A 100 -12.60 -16.88 -7.46
CA ASP A 100 -11.72 -17.12 -8.59
C ASP A 100 -11.65 -15.86 -9.45
N THR A 101 -10.44 -15.45 -9.82
CA THR A 101 -10.25 -14.19 -10.52
C THR A 101 -8.96 -14.23 -11.33
N VAL A 102 -8.90 -13.41 -12.36
CA VAL A 102 -7.70 -13.20 -13.17
C VAL A 102 -7.35 -11.71 -13.14
N ILE A 103 -6.11 -11.42 -12.79
CA ILE A 103 -5.58 -10.07 -12.84
C ILE A 103 -4.56 -10.04 -13.96
N GLU A 104 -4.76 -9.17 -14.92
CA GLU A 104 -3.91 -9.12 -16.10
C GLU A 104 -2.79 -8.11 -15.93
N LYS A 105 -1.64 -8.43 -16.52
CA LYS A 105 -0.52 -7.49 -16.59
C LYS A 105 -1.00 -6.15 -17.12
N GLY A 106 -0.61 -5.08 -16.44
CA GLY A 106 -1.03 -3.72 -16.80
C GLY A 106 -2.31 -3.24 -16.14
N ASP A 107 -3.02 -4.12 -15.44
CA ASP A 107 -4.19 -3.69 -14.67
C ASP A 107 -3.76 -2.77 -13.52
N ARG A 108 -4.53 -1.70 -13.32
CA ARG A 108 -4.32 -0.77 -12.18
C ARG A 108 -4.89 -1.39 -10.94
N ILE A 109 -4.04 -2.06 -10.18
CA ILE A 109 -4.46 -2.97 -9.12
C ILE A 109 -4.57 -2.30 -7.74
N CYS A 110 -3.79 -1.26 -7.52
CA CYS A 110 -3.77 -0.53 -6.26
C CYS A 110 -3.20 0.87 -6.48
N GLN A 111 -2.98 1.59 -5.40
CA GLN A 111 -2.49 2.96 -5.45
C GLN A 111 -1.60 3.26 -4.27
N PHE A 112 -0.79 4.31 -4.36
CA PHE A 112 0.07 4.73 -3.27
C PHE A 112 0.18 6.25 -3.19
N ARG A 113 0.62 6.72 -2.02
CA ARG A 113 1.11 8.08 -1.84
C ARG A 113 2.21 8.07 -0.81
N ILE A 114 3.00 9.14 -0.78
CA ILE A 114 4.04 9.31 0.23
C ILE A 114 3.54 10.17 1.38
N TYR A 115 4.10 9.92 2.56
CA TYR A 115 3.78 10.61 3.80
C TYR A 115 5.08 10.99 4.48
N GLU A 116 5.11 12.10 5.20
CA GLU A 116 6.24 12.40 6.08
C GLU A 116 6.34 11.33 7.16
N VAL A 117 7.57 10.93 7.48
CA VAL A 117 7.79 9.99 8.58
C VAL A 117 7.45 10.70 9.91
N GLN A 118 7.10 9.89 10.91
CA GLN A 118 6.78 10.44 12.21
C GLN A 118 8.00 11.15 12.81
N PRO A 119 7.79 12.17 13.65
CA PRO A 119 8.90 12.83 14.33
C PRO A 119 9.60 11.85 15.26
N PRO A 120 10.85 12.14 15.66
CA PRO A 120 11.51 11.33 16.67
C PRO A 120 10.65 11.27 17.94
N ILE A 121 10.46 10.06 18.46
CA ILE A 121 9.66 9.82 19.66
C ILE A 121 10.46 8.99 20.65
N ASP A 122 10.09 9.12 21.91
CA ASP A 122 10.66 8.35 22.99
C ASP A 122 9.54 7.79 23.86
N PHE A 123 9.81 6.71 24.58
CA PHE A 123 8.83 6.11 25.47
C PHE A 123 9.31 6.25 26.90
N GLU A 124 8.48 6.84 27.73
CA GLU A 124 8.70 6.92 29.17
C GLU A 124 7.66 6.05 29.87
N GLU A 125 8.12 5.01 30.55
CA GLU A 125 7.22 4.15 31.30
C GLU A 125 6.74 4.87 32.55
N CYS A 126 5.43 4.91 32.76
CA CYS A 126 4.79 5.57 33.88
C CYS A 126 3.78 4.64 34.52
N GLU A 127 3.70 4.67 35.87
CA GLU A 127 2.69 3.88 36.59
C GLU A 127 1.28 4.38 36.29
N ALA A 128 1.11 5.68 36.05
CA ALA A 128 -0.17 6.27 35.76
C ALA A 128 0.00 7.39 34.70
N LEU A 129 -1.02 7.53 33.87
CA LEU A 129 -1.13 8.63 32.92
C LEU A 129 -1.97 9.76 33.53
N SER A 130 -1.99 10.92 32.92
CA SER A 130 -2.46 12.15 33.56
C SER A 130 -3.96 12.25 33.73
N ASP A 131 -4.78 11.54 32.96
CA ASP A 131 -6.19 11.85 32.87
C ASP A 131 -7.11 10.71 33.28
N THR A 132 -8.40 11.04 33.45
CA THR A 132 -9.45 10.08 33.63
C THR A 132 -9.62 9.25 32.34
N ASP A 133 -9.89 7.97 32.49
CA ASP A 133 -10.12 7.09 31.36
C ASP A 133 -11.30 7.59 30.54
N ARG A 134 -11.11 7.67 29.20
CA ARG A 134 -12.18 8.08 28.29
C ARG A 134 -13.11 6.92 27.95
N GLY A 135 -12.57 5.70 27.90
CA GLY A 135 -13.26 4.54 27.37
C GLY A 135 -13.14 4.43 25.85
N GLY A 136 -13.64 3.36 25.29
CA GLY A 136 -13.63 3.07 23.86
C GLY A 136 -14.42 1.81 23.57
N PHE A 137 -14.35 1.33 22.32
CA PHE A 137 -14.99 0.06 21.93
C PHE A 137 -16.48 -0.01 22.29
N GLY A 138 -17.24 1.05 21.96
CA GLY A 138 -18.66 1.10 22.23
C GLY A 138 -19.03 1.66 23.60
N SER A 139 -18.06 2.18 24.37
CA SER A 139 -18.32 2.78 25.68
C SER A 139 -19.27 3.97 25.63
N THR A 140 -19.41 4.64 24.48
CA THR A 140 -20.35 5.73 24.26
C THR A 140 -21.75 5.22 23.89
N GLY A 141 -21.93 3.92 23.77
CA GLY A 141 -23.20 3.29 23.44
C GLY A 141 -23.39 3.04 21.96
N VAL A 142 -24.45 2.28 21.66
CA VAL A 142 -24.78 1.89 20.28
C VAL A 142 -25.88 2.79 19.73
N ARG A 143 -26.60 3.51 20.58
CA ARG A 143 -27.74 4.36 20.22
C ARG A 143 -27.64 5.75 20.83
#